data_3db0d5a23e8b615d7f72821f83d90c61
#
_entry.id   3db0d5a23e8b615d7f72821f83d90c61
#
_cell.length_a   1.000
_cell.length_b   1.000
_cell.length_c   1.000
_cell.angle_alpha   90.00
_cell.angle_beta   90.00
_cell.angle_gamma   90.00
#
_symmetry.space_group_name_H-M   'P 1'
#
loop_
_entity.id
_entity.type
_entity.pdbx_description
1 polymer ?
#
loop_
_entity_poly.entity_id
_entity_poly.type
_entity_poly.pdbx_seq_one_letter_code
_entity_poly.pdbx_strand_id
1 'polypeptide(L)'
;MMVAALLGAVYPDQWIRIVNQGISGNTVRDLKARWQTDVLDLSPDWVSIMIGANDVWRQFDSPRQTETHVLLEEYEKTLEELVLATLPQVKGMVLITPFYLEPNRADAMRATMDRYGAAVRRLAEKHRTLFVDSQAPLDEVLKTYYPASLNWDRVHPDHIASMVLARAIVDAIGFDWTR
;
A
#
# COMPACT_ATOMS: atom_id res chain seq x y z
N MET A 1 6.58 10.32 -0.60
CA MET A 1 7.63 11.36 -0.38
C MET A 1 8.68 10.95 0.66
N MET A 2 8.31 10.44 1.85
CA MET A 2 9.29 10.08 2.91
C MET A 2 10.27 8.98 2.51
N VAL A 3 9.81 7.92 1.81
CA VAL A 3 10.71 6.88 1.27
C VAL A 3 11.77 7.49 0.33
N ALA A 4 11.35 8.40 -0.57
CA ALA A 4 12.29 9.08 -1.47
C ALA A 4 13.33 9.93 -0.70
N ALA A 5 12.87 10.62 0.35
CA ALA A 5 13.77 11.42 1.19
C ALA A 5 14.79 10.54 1.95
N LEU A 6 14.35 9.43 2.53
CA LEU A 6 15.22 8.48 3.22
C LEU A 6 16.26 7.88 2.26
N LEU A 7 15.82 7.38 1.11
CA LEU A 7 16.73 6.79 0.12
C LEU A 7 17.73 7.82 -0.44
N GLY A 8 17.25 9.03 -0.78
CA GLY A 8 18.11 10.09 -1.30
C GLY A 8 19.11 10.63 -0.27
N ALA A 9 18.76 10.65 1.01
CA ALA A 9 19.64 11.11 2.09
C ALA A 9 20.75 10.10 2.41
N VAL A 10 20.44 8.79 2.37
CA VAL A 10 21.38 7.73 2.78
C VAL A 10 22.15 7.15 1.59
N TYR A 11 21.56 7.14 0.41
CA TYR A 11 22.16 6.57 -0.81
C TYR A 11 22.28 7.60 -1.95
N PRO A 12 22.90 8.78 -1.73
CA PRO A 12 22.99 9.82 -2.76
C PRO A 12 23.78 9.40 -3.99
N ASP A 13 24.70 8.47 -3.83
CA ASP A 13 25.55 7.87 -4.88
C ASP A 13 24.79 6.88 -5.80
N GLN A 14 23.63 6.42 -5.40
CA GLN A 14 22.85 5.43 -6.17
C GLN A 14 21.90 6.05 -7.19
N TRP A 15 21.72 7.37 -7.20
CA TRP A 15 20.85 8.09 -8.14
C TRP A 15 19.43 7.52 -8.23
N ILE A 16 18.87 7.09 -7.10
CA ILE A 16 17.56 6.46 -7.04
C ILE A 16 16.49 7.48 -7.39
N ARG A 17 15.78 7.22 -8.49
CA ARG A 17 14.64 8.03 -8.91
C ARG A 17 13.34 7.34 -8.47
N ILE A 18 12.55 8.01 -7.62
CA ILE A 18 11.22 7.55 -7.26
C ILE A 18 10.18 8.38 -8.02
N VAL A 19 9.31 7.68 -8.75
CA VAL A 19 8.17 8.26 -9.46
C VAL A 19 6.90 7.86 -8.71
N ASN A 20 6.16 8.83 -8.18
CA ASN A 20 4.90 8.60 -7.51
C ASN A 20 3.75 8.77 -8.47
N GLN A 21 3.07 7.67 -8.79
CA GLN A 21 1.88 7.61 -9.65
C GLN A 21 0.57 7.41 -8.85
N GLY A 22 0.62 7.62 -7.54
CA GLY A 22 -0.57 7.54 -6.69
C GLY A 22 -1.56 8.66 -7.00
N ILE A 23 -2.83 8.31 -7.20
CA ILE A 23 -3.95 9.25 -7.36
C ILE A 23 -4.93 9.02 -6.21
N SER A 24 -5.27 10.10 -5.50
CA SER A 24 -6.21 10.03 -4.38
C SER A 24 -7.58 9.49 -4.84
N GLY A 25 -8.18 8.64 -4.03
CA GLY A 25 -9.49 8.05 -4.32
C GLY A 25 -9.45 6.80 -5.22
N ASN A 26 -8.31 6.48 -5.85
CA ASN A 26 -8.24 5.32 -6.74
C ASN A 26 -8.46 4.00 -5.99
N THR A 27 -9.16 3.10 -6.66
CA THR A 27 -9.33 1.68 -6.36
C THR A 27 -8.40 0.83 -7.22
N VAL A 28 -8.41 -0.48 -7.03
CA VAL A 28 -7.66 -1.39 -7.91
C VAL A 28 -8.18 -1.36 -9.36
N ARG A 29 -9.46 -1.03 -9.59
CA ARG A 29 -10.04 -0.85 -10.94
C ARG A 29 -9.39 0.32 -11.66
N ASP A 30 -9.27 1.47 -10.97
CA ASP A 30 -8.65 2.68 -11.53
C ASP A 30 -7.17 2.44 -11.81
N LEU A 31 -6.50 1.73 -10.90
CA LEU A 31 -5.11 1.35 -11.08
C LEU A 31 -4.92 0.51 -12.35
N LYS A 32 -5.78 -0.50 -12.56
CA LYS A 32 -5.77 -1.33 -13.75
C LYS A 32 -5.99 -0.54 -15.02
N ALA A 33 -6.93 0.40 -15.02
CA ALA A 33 -7.29 1.19 -16.21
C ALA A 33 -6.12 2.02 -16.76
N ARG A 34 -5.18 2.44 -15.90
CA ARG A 34 -4.03 3.29 -16.27
C ARG A 34 -2.67 2.59 -16.10
N TRP A 35 -2.67 1.28 -15.82
CA TRP A 35 -1.44 0.56 -15.48
C TRP A 35 -0.37 0.60 -16.55
N GLN A 36 -0.79 0.42 -17.82
CA GLN A 36 0.14 0.45 -18.94
C GLN A 36 0.88 1.79 -19.03
N THR A 37 0.12 2.89 -19.07
CA THR A 37 0.69 4.23 -19.31
C THR A 37 1.44 4.79 -18.12
N ASP A 38 0.93 4.53 -16.92
CA ASP A 38 1.46 5.16 -15.70
C ASP A 38 2.57 4.33 -15.03
N VAL A 39 2.66 3.05 -15.37
CA VAL A 39 3.65 2.15 -14.75
C VAL A 39 4.54 1.47 -15.80
N LEU A 40 3.98 0.67 -16.71
CA LEU A 40 4.79 -0.16 -17.59
C LEU A 40 5.55 0.65 -18.63
N ASP A 41 4.93 1.67 -19.23
CA ASP A 41 5.57 2.54 -20.23
C ASP A 41 6.73 3.37 -19.63
N LEU A 42 6.79 3.52 -18.31
CA LEU A 42 7.91 4.18 -17.62
C LEU A 42 9.15 3.28 -17.49
N SER A 43 9.02 2.00 -17.84
CA SER A 43 10.09 0.99 -17.75
C SER A 43 10.82 1.01 -16.39
N PRO A 44 10.11 0.85 -15.26
CA PRO A 44 10.71 0.95 -13.93
C PRO A 44 11.59 -0.27 -13.65
N ASP A 45 12.67 -0.07 -12.88
CA ASP A 45 13.45 -1.20 -12.33
C ASP A 45 12.70 -1.92 -11.22
N TRP A 46 11.95 -1.17 -10.40
CA TRP A 46 11.18 -1.68 -9.26
C TRP A 46 9.80 -1.04 -9.24
N VAL A 47 8.79 -1.82 -8.85
CA VAL A 47 7.43 -1.32 -8.64
C VAL A 47 6.96 -1.66 -7.23
N SER A 48 6.39 -0.68 -6.53
CA SER A 48 5.66 -0.91 -5.30
C SER A 48 4.18 -0.64 -5.50
N ILE A 49 3.32 -1.53 -4.99
CA ILE A 49 1.86 -1.36 -5.02
C ILE A 49 1.34 -1.28 -3.60
N MET A 50 0.66 -0.19 -3.27
CA MET A 50 -0.14 0.00 -2.07
C MET A 50 -1.51 0.48 -2.49
N ILE A 51 -2.49 -0.41 -2.51
CA ILE A 51 -3.87 -0.17 -2.95
C ILE A 51 -4.83 -0.97 -2.08
N GLY A 52 -6.11 -0.62 -2.03
CA GLY A 52 -7.13 -1.37 -1.30
C GLY A 52 -7.86 -0.54 -0.26
N ALA A 53 -7.30 0.58 0.20
CA ALA A 53 -7.95 1.44 1.18
C ALA A 53 -9.29 1.97 0.66
N ASN A 54 -9.34 2.48 -0.57
CA ASN A 54 -10.59 2.96 -1.18
C ASN A 54 -11.53 1.82 -1.58
N ASP A 55 -10.98 0.68 -2.00
CA ASP A 55 -11.76 -0.52 -2.31
C ASP A 55 -12.59 -0.99 -1.10
N VAL A 56 -12.01 -0.87 0.10
CA VAL A 56 -12.72 -1.14 1.36
C VAL A 56 -13.58 0.06 1.77
N TRP A 57 -13.00 1.26 1.81
CA TRP A 57 -13.66 2.44 2.38
C TRP A 57 -14.99 2.74 1.70
N ARG A 58 -15.08 2.61 0.36
CA ARG A 58 -16.32 2.85 -0.40
C ARG A 58 -17.47 1.95 0.02
N GLN A 59 -17.20 0.79 0.59
CA GLN A 59 -18.25 -0.10 1.13
C GLN A 59 -18.88 0.45 2.41
N PHE A 60 -18.21 1.39 3.11
CA PHE A 60 -18.62 1.96 4.40
C PHE A 60 -19.05 3.42 4.31
N ASP A 61 -18.36 4.26 3.51
CA ASP A 61 -18.70 5.67 3.34
C ASP A 61 -19.86 5.88 2.35
N SER A 62 -19.99 5.00 1.38
CA SER A 62 -20.97 5.09 0.29
C SER A 62 -21.77 3.79 0.12
N PRO A 63 -22.42 3.26 1.20
CA PRO A 63 -22.98 1.90 1.20
C PRO A 63 -24.14 1.68 0.21
N ARG A 64 -24.73 2.77 -0.32
CA ARG A 64 -25.79 2.69 -1.32
C ARG A 64 -25.28 2.72 -2.77
N GLN A 65 -24.02 3.06 -2.98
CA GLN A 65 -23.38 3.13 -4.30
C GLN A 65 -22.59 1.85 -4.57
N THR A 66 -23.32 0.72 -4.61
CA THR A 66 -22.73 -0.62 -4.72
C THR A 66 -21.87 -0.82 -5.97
N GLU A 67 -22.11 -0.05 -7.02
CA GLU A 67 -21.31 -0.03 -8.26
C GLU A 67 -19.87 0.47 -8.03
N THR A 68 -19.65 1.25 -7.00
CA THR A 68 -18.31 1.74 -6.61
C THR A 68 -17.55 0.75 -5.74
N HIS A 69 -18.23 -0.26 -5.19
CA HIS A 69 -17.62 -1.25 -4.31
C HIS A 69 -16.77 -2.23 -5.10
N VAL A 70 -15.54 -2.40 -4.70
CA VAL A 70 -14.66 -3.46 -5.20
C VAL A 70 -14.58 -4.53 -4.13
N LEU A 71 -15.26 -5.65 -4.35
CA LEU A 71 -15.29 -6.74 -3.38
C LEU A 71 -13.97 -7.54 -3.40
N LEU A 72 -13.71 -8.28 -2.33
CA LEU A 72 -12.43 -8.95 -2.09
C LEU A 72 -11.99 -9.85 -3.26
N GLU A 73 -12.91 -10.62 -3.83
CA GLU A 73 -12.60 -11.53 -4.93
C GLU A 73 -12.14 -10.77 -6.18
N GLU A 74 -12.83 -9.69 -6.53
CA GLU A 74 -12.46 -8.81 -7.64
C GLU A 74 -11.13 -8.11 -7.37
N TYR A 75 -10.94 -7.61 -6.13
CA TYR A 75 -9.71 -6.96 -5.71
C TYR A 75 -8.50 -7.90 -5.87
N GLU A 76 -8.58 -9.11 -5.29
CA GLU A 76 -7.49 -10.10 -5.32
C GLU A 76 -7.16 -10.50 -6.76
N LYS A 77 -8.17 -10.79 -7.57
CA LYS A 77 -7.99 -11.13 -8.99
C LYS A 77 -7.34 -9.99 -9.76
N THR A 78 -7.85 -8.76 -9.61
CA THR A 78 -7.35 -7.62 -10.36
C THR A 78 -5.93 -7.26 -9.94
N LEU A 79 -5.62 -7.30 -8.64
CA LEU A 79 -4.26 -7.09 -8.15
C LEU A 79 -3.30 -8.17 -8.68
N GLU A 80 -3.72 -9.42 -8.74
CA GLU A 80 -2.91 -10.50 -9.32
C GLU A 80 -2.62 -10.26 -10.80
N GLU A 81 -3.60 -9.81 -11.57
CA GLU A 81 -3.41 -9.46 -12.99
C GLU A 81 -2.32 -8.36 -13.16
N LEU A 82 -2.32 -7.35 -12.29
CA LEU A 82 -1.28 -6.31 -12.30
C LEU A 82 0.11 -6.86 -11.94
N VAL A 83 0.17 -7.74 -10.94
CA VAL A 83 1.42 -8.40 -10.54
C VAL A 83 1.99 -9.21 -11.69
N LEU A 84 1.16 -10.04 -12.34
CA LEU A 84 1.58 -10.88 -13.47
C LEU A 84 2.02 -10.07 -14.70
N ALA A 85 1.36 -8.94 -14.96
CA ALA A 85 1.74 -8.05 -16.05
C ALA A 85 3.09 -7.35 -15.79
N THR A 86 3.44 -7.12 -14.53
CA THR A 86 4.61 -6.32 -14.13
C THR A 86 5.87 -7.17 -13.94
N LEU A 87 5.76 -8.32 -13.27
CA LEU A 87 6.92 -9.14 -12.89
C LEU A 87 7.89 -9.46 -14.03
N PRO A 88 7.45 -9.75 -15.26
CA PRO A 88 8.38 -10.01 -16.36
C PRO A 88 9.20 -8.80 -16.84
N GLN A 89 8.83 -7.59 -16.41
CA GLN A 89 9.37 -6.33 -16.90
C GLN A 89 10.21 -5.57 -15.86
N VAL A 90 10.30 -6.08 -14.61
CA VAL A 90 10.97 -5.39 -13.51
C VAL A 90 12.01 -6.28 -12.84
N LYS A 91 12.97 -5.66 -12.14
CA LYS A 91 13.96 -6.37 -11.30
C LYS A 91 13.37 -6.87 -9.99
N GLY A 92 12.31 -6.22 -9.52
CA GLY A 92 11.61 -6.60 -8.30
C GLY A 92 10.32 -5.82 -8.07
N MET A 93 9.52 -6.36 -7.16
CA MET A 93 8.22 -5.79 -6.80
C MET A 93 8.01 -5.86 -5.29
N VAL A 94 7.33 -4.85 -4.75
CA VAL A 94 6.93 -4.76 -3.35
C VAL A 94 5.42 -4.66 -3.27
N LEU A 95 4.78 -5.62 -2.63
CA LEU A 95 3.35 -5.54 -2.33
C LEU A 95 3.15 -5.08 -0.89
N ILE A 96 2.35 -4.04 -0.71
CA ILE A 96 2.12 -3.37 0.57
C ILE A 96 0.63 -3.48 0.90
N THR A 97 0.31 -3.93 2.12
CA THR A 97 -1.09 -4.03 2.55
C THR A 97 -1.75 -2.66 2.62
N PRO A 98 -3.06 -2.54 2.38
CA PRO A 98 -3.83 -1.41 2.85
C PRO A 98 -3.88 -1.43 4.39
N PHE A 99 -4.22 -0.29 5.00
CA PHE A 99 -4.33 -0.16 6.46
C PHE A 99 -5.54 0.68 6.86
N TYR A 100 -5.91 0.58 8.14
CA TYR A 100 -6.89 1.44 8.78
C TYR A 100 -6.45 1.74 10.22
N LEU A 101 -6.45 3.01 10.61
CA LEU A 101 -6.02 3.47 11.94
C LEU A 101 -7.12 3.20 12.99
N GLU A 102 -7.43 1.93 13.21
CA GLU A 102 -8.43 1.44 14.16
C GLU A 102 -7.85 0.26 14.96
N PRO A 103 -7.69 0.39 16.28
CA PRO A 103 -7.14 -0.68 17.12
C PRO A 103 -8.13 -1.83 17.37
N ASN A 104 -9.44 -1.56 17.27
CA ASN A 104 -10.45 -2.58 17.46
C ASN A 104 -10.58 -3.47 16.21
N ARG A 105 -9.98 -4.65 16.27
CA ARG A 105 -10.03 -5.63 15.17
C ARG A 105 -11.43 -6.17 14.87
N ALA A 106 -12.40 -5.98 15.79
CA ALA A 106 -13.80 -6.33 15.57
C ALA A 106 -14.60 -5.21 14.89
N ASP A 107 -14.02 -4.02 14.68
CA ASP A 107 -14.61 -2.99 13.84
C ASP A 107 -14.80 -3.52 12.42
N ALA A 108 -15.98 -3.29 11.84
CA ALA A 108 -16.35 -3.90 10.56
C ALA A 108 -15.44 -3.47 9.41
N MET A 109 -15.03 -2.20 9.36
CA MET A 109 -14.13 -1.69 8.32
C MET A 109 -12.71 -2.21 8.55
N ARG A 110 -12.23 -2.22 9.82
CA ARG A 110 -10.93 -2.80 10.16
C ARG A 110 -10.85 -4.28 9.80
N ALA A 111 -11.83 -5.07 10.19
CA ALA A 111 -11.88 -6.50 9.85
C ALA A 111 -11.91 -6.74 8.34
N THR A 112 -12.59 -5.88 7.59
CA THR A 112 -12.59 -5.94 6.12
C THR A 112 -11.20 -5.58 5.57
N MET A 113 -10.58 -4.50 6.06
CA MET A 113 -9.24 -4.09 5.65
C MET A 113 -8.20 -5.20 5.89
N ASP A 114 -8.26 -5.87 7.05
CA ASP A 114 -7.39 -7.00 7.38
C ASP A 114 -7.54 -8.16 6.37
N ARG A 115 -8.76 -8.41 5.86
CA ARG A 115 -8.99 -9.43 4.81
C ARG A 115 -8.33 -9.06 3.48
N TYR A 116 -8.34 -7.77 3.09
CA TYR A 116 -7.65 -7.28 1.89
C TYR A 116 -6.13 -7.35 2.09
N GLY A 117 -5.64 -7.00 3.27
CA GLY A 117 -4.23 -7.20 3.63
C GLY A 117 -3.78 -8.66 3.54
N ALA A 118 -4.64 -9.60 4.00
CA ALA A 118 -4.37 -11.02 3.86
C ALA A 118 -4.33 -11.49 2.40
N ALA A 119 -5.14 -10.91 1.51
CA ALA A 119 -5.06 -11.18 0.07
C ALA A 119 -3.73 -10.70 -0.52
N VAL A 120 -3.26 -9.49 -0.16
CA VAL A 120 -1.95 -8.99 -0.58
C VAL A 120 -0.82 -9.91 -0.13
N ARG A 121 -0.87 -10.42 1.13
CA ARG A 121 0.12 -11.38 1.64
C ARG A 121 0.15 -12.65 0.81
N ARG A 122 -1.03 -13.25 0.53
CA ARG A 122 -1.13 -14.48 -0.30
C ARG A 122 -0.51 -14.26 -1.68
N LEU A 123 -0.79 -13.13 -2.31
CA LEU A 123 -0.23 -12.80 -3.63
C LEU A 123 1.29 -12.60 -3.57
N ALA A 124 1.79 -11.93 -2.53
CA ALA A 124 3.22 -11.74 -2.35
C ALA A 124 3.95 -13.10 -2.18
N GLU A 125 3.41 -13.99 -1.36
CA GLU A 125 3.93 -15.34 -1.17
C GLU A 125 3.88 -16.16 -2.46
N LYS A 126 2.72 -16.15 -3.14
CA LYS A 126 2.50 -16.90 -4.40
C LYS A 126 3.47 -16.49 -5.50
N HIS A 127 3.72 -15.18 -5.64
CA HIS A 127 4.55 -14.62 -6.71
C HIS A 127 5.97 -14.27 -6.27
N ARG A 128 6.34 -14.56 -5.02
CA ARG A 128 7.67 -14.32 -4.43
C ARG A 128 8.12 -12.86 -4.58
N THR A 129 7.20 -11.92 -4.37
CA THR A 129 7.52 -10.50 -4.27
C THR A 129 7.95 -10.14 -2.84
N LEU A 130 8.57 -8.97 -2.67
CA LEU A 130 8.70 -8.41 -1.33
C LEU A 130 7.31 -8.06 -0.78
N PHE A 131 7.17 -8.20 0.53
CA PHE A 131 5.91 -7.95 1.24
C PHE A 131 6.12 -6.96 2.38
N VAL A 132 5.22 -5.99 2.49
CA VAL A 132 5.17 -5.05 3.61
C VAL A 132 3.81 -5.14 4.28
N ASP A 133 3.80 -5.53 5.54
CA ASP A 133 2.64 -5.39 6.41
C ASP A 133 2.61 -3.95 6.95
N SER A 134 1.79 -3.10 6.35
CA SER A 134 1.66 -1.70 6.78
C SER A 134 0.84 -1.55 8.06
N GLN A 135 -0.07 -2.49 8.33
CA GLN A 135 -0.95 -2.43 9.49
C GLN A 135 -0.22 -2.76 10.80
N ALA A 136 0.66 -3.74 10.81
CA ALA A 136 1.35 -4.19 12.00
C ALA A 136 2.14 -3.07 12.72
N PRO A 137 3.00 -2.28 12.07
CA PRO A 137 3.70 -1.19 12.73
C PRO A 137 2.77 -0.05 13.15
N LEU A 138 1.65 0.17 12.45
CA LEU A 138 0.64 1.14 12.86
C LEU A 138 -0.13 0.65 14.11
N ASP A 139 -0.42 -0.64 14.23
CA ASP A 139 -1.02 -1.21 15.43
C ASP A 139 -0.12 -0.99 16.68
N GLU A 140 1.20 -1.00 16.53
CA GLU A 140 2.12 -0.67 17.63
C GLU A 140 2.00 0.81 18.05
N VAL A 141 1.91 1.72 17.09
CA VAL A 141 1.71 3.16 17.35
C VAL A 141 0.36 3.41 18.02
N LEU A 142 -0.68 2.70 17.61
CA LEU A 142 -2.04 2.81 18.14
C LEU A 142 -2.19 2.29 19.59
N LYS A 143 -1.18 1.62 20.14
CA LYS A 143 -1.15 1.31 21.58
C LYS A 143 -0.93 2.57 22.45
N THR A 144 -0.36 3.61 21.87
CA THR A 144 -0.01 4.86 22.56
C THR A 144 -0.82 6.05 22.07
N TYR A 145 -1.03 6.14 20.75
CA TYR A 145 -1.74 7.26 20.13
C TYR A 145 -3.22 6.95 19.95
N TYR A 146 -4.06 7.93 20.27
CA TYR A 146 -5.46 7.89 19.90
C TYR A 146 -5.60 7.97 18.37
N PRO A 147 -6.40 7.11 17.71
CA PRO A 147 -6.46 7.04 16.25
C PRO A 147 -6.70 8.38 15.56
N ALA A 148 -7.66 9.18 16.06
CA ALA A 148 -7.99 10.48 15.47
C ALA A 148 -6.90 11.54 15.66
N SER A 149 -5.89 11.32 16.52
CA SER A 149 -4.72 12.21 16.61
C SER A 149 -3.71 11.98 15.50
N LEU A 150 -3.74 10.81 14.86
CA LEU A 150 -2.93 10.49 13.67
C LEU A 150 -3.62 10.91 12.38
N ASN A 151 -4.94 10.83 12.34
CA ASN A 151 -5.83 11.53 11.41
C ASN A 151 -7.30 11.33 11.83
N TRP A 152 -8.12 12.37 11.67
CA TRP A 152 -9.53 12.36 12.06
C TRP A 152 -10.36 11.30 11.32
N ASP A 153 -10.07 10.99 10.06
CA ASP A 153 -10.77 9.99 9.25
C ASP A 153 -10.20 8.58 9.37
N ARG A 154 -9.05 8.42 10.02
CA ARG A 154 -8.35 7.15 10.25
C ARG A 154 -7.92 6.41 8.98
N VAL A 155 -8.00 7.06 7.82
CA VAL A 155 -7.63 6.51 6.49
C VAL A 155 -6.38 7.20 5.95
N HIS A 156 -6.32 8.54 6.00
CA HIS A 156 -5.19 9.31 5.53
C HIS A 156 -4.14 9.45 6.65
N PRO A 157 -2.91 8.96 6.47
CA PRO A 157 -1.89 9.03 7.51
C PRO A 157 -1.35 10.46 7.65
N ASP A 158 -1.18 10.93 8.90
CA ASP A 158 -0.42 12.14 9.20
C ASP A 158 1.09 11.91 9.02
N HIS A 159 1.92 12.84 9.48
CA HIS A 159 3.37 12.74 9.35
C HIS A 159 3.98 11.59 10.17
N ILE A 160 3.40 11.29 11.36
CA ILE A 160 3.87 10.19 12.23
C ILE A 160 3.55 8.85 11.57
N ALA A 161 2.29 8.63 11.23
CA ALA A 161 1.86 7.40 10.57
C ALA A 161 2.56 7.22 9.20
N SER A 162 2.75 8.29 8.44
CA SER A 162 3.49 8.26 7.17
C SER A 162 4.97 7.90 7.36
N MET A 163 5.62 8.34 8.45
CA MET A 163 7.00 7.95 8.75
C MET A 163 7.09 6.49 9.18
N VAL A 164 6.12 5.99 9.95
CA VAL A 164 6.03 4.57 10.33
C VAL A 164 5.92 3.69 9.09
N LEU A 165 5.04 4.06 8.16
CA LEU A 165 4.90 3.37 6.88
C LEU A 165 6.18 3.43 6.04
N ALA A 166 6.82 4.60 5.96
CA ALA A 166 8.07 4.77 5.21
C ALA A 166 9.18 3.86 5.76
N ARG A 167 9.31 3.77 7.08
CA ARG A 167 10.27 2.86 7.74
C ARG A 167 9.99 1.41 7.38
N ALA A 168 8.75 0.96 7.52
CA ALA A 168 8.39 -0.41 7.17
C ALA A 168 8.70 -0.75 5.70
N ILE A 169 8.51 0.19 4.78
CA ILE A 169 8.83 0.01 3.36
C ILE A 169 10.34 -0.08 3.15
N VAL A 170 11.12 0.84 3.71
CA VAL A 170 12.57 0.82 3.49
C VAL A 170 13.24 -0.36 4.19
N ASP A 171 12.77 -0.77 5.36
CA ASP A 171 13.24 -1.98 6.05
C ASP A 171 13.05 -3.24 5.18
N ALA A 172 11.89 -3.35 4.51
CA ALA A 172 11.58 -4.50 3.66
C ALA A 172 12.48 -4.60 2.41
N ILE A 173 13.03 -3.48 1.95
CA ILE A 173 13.97 -3.45 0.81
C ILE A 173 15.44 -3.48 1.23
N GLY A 174 15.73 -3.68 2.52
CA GLY A 174 17.08 -3.83 3.02
C GLY A 174 17.85 -2.52 3.26
N PHE A 175 17.13 -1.48 3.74
CA PHE A 175 17.74 -0.19 4.07
C PHE A 175 18.73 -0.31 5.24
N ASP A 176 19.91 0.24 5.05
CA ASP A 176 20.95 0.26 6.08
C ASP A 176 20.88 1.57 6.89
N TRP A 177 20.39 1.48 8.11
CA TRP A 177 20.27 2.60 9.05
C TRP A 177 21.60 3.08 9.63
N THR A 178 22.69 2.35 9.39
CA THR A 178 24.04 2.69 9.91
C THR A 178 24.94 3.41 8.90
N ARG A 179 24.47 3.54 7.67
CA ARG A 179 25.21 4.17 6.57
C ARG A 179 25.25 5.72 6.63
#